data_1b1154e18f0ce74486bde1f700dba40c
#
_entry.id   1b1154e18f0ce74486bde1f700dba40c
#
_cell.length_a   1.000
_cell.length_b   1.000
_cell.length_c   1.000
_cell.angle_alpha   90.00
_cell.angle_beta   90.00
_cell.angle_gamma   90.00
#
_symmetry.space_group_name_H-M   'P 1'
#
loop_
_entity.id
_entity.type
_entity.pdbx_description
1 polymer ?
#
loop_
_entity_poly.entity_id
_entity_poly.type
_entity_poly.pdbx_seq_one_letter_code
_entity_poly.pdbx_strand_id
1 'polypeptide(L)'
;MFIVEGLGIDYYDNNLSVTLQGLKVNVSNASDTPLGNMVVNTSASGTTVSNAINNIAKAVSKRAFFGHNKIIVLSKELAQKDIKNYIDYFLRSEDSRADVAICVSKEKAKFILESKENDANVPSENILFLINNNEETGQSILVNENEFLMLYEDKYSDIYLPVIERKDDESTVKSAGIALFSDNRLAYITNDIETKGFVILNNKAKDVLIQISDKKFGKIDVKLSNIKCKKSASVVENKVYFNVEINADIILGEIEKGAQNKLSKKDNKRLCALVEKACNEMISKTYNACIYAKSNALRIGKFIARDCPEYY
;
A
#
# COMPACT_ATOMS: atom_id res chain seq x y z
N MET A 1 -21.88 -0.29 -23.29
CA MET A 1 -20.66 0.16 -22.58
C MET A 1 -20.43 -0.80 -21.42
N PHE A 2 -19.18 -1.21 -21.13
CA PHE A 2 -18.80 -2.00 -19.97
C PHE A 2 -18.11 -1.08 -18.97
N ILE A 3 -18.78 -0.76 -17.88
CA ILE A 3 -18.25 0.16 -16.86
C ILE A 3 -17.27 -0.63 -16.00
N VAL A 4 -15.99 -0.21 -16.03
CA VAL A 4 -14.91 -0.85 -15.28
C VAL A 4 -14.85 -0.25 -13.87
N GLU A 5 -14.92 -1.10 -12.85
CA GLU A 5 -14.78 -0.74 -11.44
C GLU A 5 -13.40 -1.15 -10.87
N GLY A 6 -12.77 -2.14 -11.47
CA GLY A 6 -11.43 -2.60 -11.10
C GLY A 6 -10.71 -3.31 -12.25
N LEU A 7 -9.40 -3.26 -12.22
CA LEU A 7 -8.55 -3.86 -13.22
C LEU A 7 -7.42 -4.66 -12.58
N GLY A 8 -7.19 -5.87 -13.07
CA GLY A 8 -6.05 -6.73 -12.69
C GLY A 8 -5.13 -6.98 -13.88
N ILE A 9 -3.83 -6.96 -13.63
CA ILE A 9 -2.82 -7.29 -14.63
C ILE A 9 -1.94 -8.41 -14.09
N ASP A 10 -1.96 -9.53 -14.80
CA ASP A 10 -1.17 -10.72 -14.53
C ASP A 10 -0.10 -10.91 -15.62
N TYR A 11 1.03 -11.47 -15.24
CA TYR A 11 2.06 -11.91 -16.17
C TYR A 11 2.21 -13.42 -16.06
N TYR A 12 2.03 -14.13 -17.17
CA TYR A 12 2.12 -15.58 -17.21
C TYR A 12 2.64 -16.04 -18.57
N ASP A 13 3.58 -16.98 -18.59
CA ASP A 13 4.16 -17.57 -19.81
C ASP A 13 4.55 -16.56 -20.89
N ASN A 14 5.24 -15.47 -20.48
CA ASN A 14 5.63 -14.37 -21.35
C ASN A 14 4.47 -13.57 -21.97
N ASN A 15 3.24 -13.76 -21.52
CA ASN A 15 2.06 -13.03 -21.95
C ASN A 15 1.46 -12.24 -20.79
N LEU A 16 0.82 -11.14 -21.14
CA LEU A 16 -0.04 -10.40 -20.21
C LEU A 16 -1.45 -10.99 -20.22
N SER A 17 -2.06 -11.08 -19.05
CA SER A 17 -3.49 -11.30 -18.91
C SER A 17 -4.10 -10.12 -18.17
N VAL A 18 -5.08 -9.47 -18.77
CA VAL A 18 -5.83 -8.38 -18.13
C VAL A 18 -7.20 -8.91 -17.74
N THR A 19 -7.61 -8.62 -16.51
CA THR A 19 -8.95 -8.88 -16.00
C THR A 19 -9.62 -7.55 -15.71
N LEU A 20 -10.80 -7.33 -16.33
CA LEU A 20 -11.66 -6.20 -16.03
C LEU A 20 -12.81 -6.67 -15.15
N GLN A 21 -13.02 -5.98 -14.04
CA GLN A 21 -14.19 -6.11 -13.19
C GLN A 21 -15.14 -4.97 -13.49
N GLY A 22 -16.40 -5.30 -13.73
CA GLY A 22 -17.43 -4.31 -13.99
C GLY A 22 -18.79 -4.74 -13.51
N LEU A 23 -19.79 -3.88 -13.67
CA LEU A 23 -21.18 -4.14 -13.26
C LEU A 23 -22.04 -4.51 -14.45
N LYS A 24 -22.89 -5.54 -14.27
CA LYS A 24 -24.00 -5.83 -15.18
C LYS A 24 -25.12 -4.82 -14.92
N VAL A 25 -25.30 -3.87 -15.81
CA VAL A 25 -26.49 -3.00 -15.79
C VAL A 25 -27.64 -3.74 -16.44
N ASN A 26 -28.46 -4.45 -15.65
CA ASN A 26 -29.73 -4.98 -16.10
C ASN A 26 -30.82 -3.95 -15.81
N VAL A 27 -31.42 -3.41 -16.85
CA VAL A 27 -32.41 -2.31 -16.77
C VAL A 27 -33.75 -2.76 -16.16
N SER A 28 -34.00 -4.05 -16.01
CA SER A 28 -35.34 -4.56 -15.71
C SER A 28 -35.69 -4.84 -14.25
N ASN A 29 -34.73 -4.97 -13.30
CA ASN A 29 -35.04 -5.22 -11.88
C ASN A 29 -33.89 -4.81 -10.94
N ALA A 30 -33.34 -3.62 -11.10
CA ALA A 30 -32.15 -3.16 -10.36
C ALA A 30 -32.40 -2.83 -8.87
N SER A 31 -33.67 -2.76 -8.44
CA SER A 31 -33.99 -2.31 -7.08
C SER A 31 -33.80 -3.39 -5.99
N ASP A 32 -33.78 -4.68 -6.34
CA ASP A 32 -33.78 -5.77 -5.36
C ASP A 32 -32.58 -6.70 -5.41
N THR A 33 -31.63 -6.48 -6.35
CA THR A 33 -30.46 -7.37 -6.48
C THR A 33 -29.24 -6.69 -5.81
N PRO A 34 -28.58 -7.36 -4.83
CA PRO A 34 -27.35 -6.84 -4.23
C PRO A 34 -26.28 -6.54 -5.28
N LEU A 35 -25.54 -5.44 -5.14
CA LEU A 35 -24.52 -4.99 -6.09
C LEU A 35 -23.45 -6.07 -6.37
N GLY A 36 -23.08 -6.85 -5.35
CA GLY A 36 -22.12 -7.95 -5.49
C GLY A 36 -22.56 -9.02 -6.50
N ASN A 37 -23.85 -9.30 -6.63
CA ASN A 37 -24.39 -10.24 -7.61
C ASN A 37 -24.44 -9.68 -9.05
N MET A 38 -24.17 -8.37 -9.20
CA MET A 38 -24.09 -7.71 -10.50
C MET A 38 -22.66 -7.66 -11.05
N VAL A 39 -21.66 -8.08 -10.27
CA VAL A 39 -20.25 -8.06 -10.67
C VAL A 39 -19.96 -9.08 -11.75
N VAL A 40 -19.23 -8.66 -12.76
CA VAL A 40 -18.74 -9.50 -13.85
C VAL A 40 -17.26 -9.31 -14.01
N ASN A 41 -16.52 -10.39 -13.96
CA ASN A 41 -15.11 -10.40 -14.33
C ASN A 41 -14.95 -10.96 -15.75
N THR A 42 -14.15 -10.29 -16.56
CA THR A 42 -13.81 -10.75 -17.92
C THR A 42 -12.31 -10.59 -18.11
N SER A 43 -11.69 -11.58 -18.74
CA SER A 43 -10.23 -11.61 -18.89
C SER A 43 -9.86 -11.94 -20.33
N ALA A 44 -8.77 -11.36 -20.82
CA ALA A 44 -8.13 -11.77 -22.05
C ALA A 44 -6.62 -11.58 -21.97
N SER A 45 -5.89 -12.37 -22.74
CA SER A 45 -4.44 -12.24 -22.89
C SER A 45 -4.10 -11.32 -24.06
N GLY A 46 -2.91 -10.73 -23.99
CA GLY A 46 -2.37 -9.89 -25.05
C GLY A 46 -0.87 -9.68 -24.89
N THR A 47 -0.22 -9.18 -25.92
CA THR A 47 1.22 -8.81 -25.88
C THR A 47 1.45 -7.48 -25.15
N THR A 48 0.43 -6.64 -25.07
CA THR A 48 0.40 -5.39 -24.32
C THR A 48 -0.91 -5.23 -23.58
N VAL A 49 -0.96 -4.33 -22.58
CA VAL A 49 -2.20 -4.01 -21.85
C VAL A 49 -3.30 -3.56 -22.82
N SER A 50 -3.00 -2.66 -23.74
CA SER A 50 -3.94 -2.21 -24.76
C SER A 50 -4.46 -3.36 -25.62
N ASN A 51 -3.57 -4.26 -26.06
CA ASN A 51 -3.96 -5.42 -26.86
C ASN A 51 -4.90 -6.38 -26.09
N ALA A 52 -4.58 -6.64 -24.83
CA ALA A 52 -5.44 -7.48 -23.96
C ALA A 52 -6.83 -6.84 -23.76
N ILE A 53 -6.91 -5.54 -23.49
CA ILE A 53 -8.17 -4.80 -23.35
C ILE A 53 -8.98 -4.84 -24.64
N ASN A 54 -8.35 -4.67 -25.80
CA ASN A 54 -9.02 -4.81 -27.11
C ASN A 54 -9.57 -6.23 -27.33
N ASN A 55 -8.85 -7.26 -26.87
CA ASN A 55 -9.31 -8.63 -26.98
C ASN A 55 -10.53 -8.88 -26.05
N ILE A 56 -10.57 -8.27 -24.86
CA ILE A 56 -11.77 -8.28 -24.00
C ILE A 56 -12.95 -7.63 -24.73
N ALA A 57 -12.75 -6.44 -25.34
CA ALA A 57 -13.82 -5.73 -26.06
C ALA A 57 -14.44 -6.56 -27.18
N LYS A 58 -13.63 -7.36 -27.89
CA LYS A 58 -14.12 -8.31 -28.92
C LYS A 58 -14.98 -9.42 -28.33
N ALA A 59 -14.63 -9.92 -27.14
CA ALA A 59 -15.34 -11.02 -26.48
C ALA A 59 -16.67 -10.57 -25.85
N VAL A 60 -16.73 -9.36 -25.26
CA VAL A 60 -17.93 -8.86 -24.57
C VAL A 60 -18.83 -8.01 -25.47
N SER A 61 -18.46 -7.74 -26.71
CA SER A 61 -19.18 -6.89 -27.66
C SER A 61 -19.50 -5.48 -27.10
N LYS A 62 -18.72 -5.00 -26.16
CA LYS A 62 -18.88 -3.70 -25.49
C LYS A 62 -17.55 -3.02 -25.31
N ARG A 63 -17.49 -1.70 -25.54
CA ARG A 63 -16.31 -0.91 -25.23
C ARG A 63 -16.17 -0.76 -23.72
N ALA A 64 -14.97 -0.99 -23.18
CA ALA A 64 -14.63 -0.71 -21.79
C ALA A 64 -14.56 0.81 -21.55
N PHE A 65 -15.08 1.26 -20.42
CA PHE A 65 -15.06 2.64 -19.97
C PHE A 65 -14.45 2.69 -18.58
N PHE A 66 -13.31 3.37 -18.45
CA PHE A 66 -12.47 3.39 -17.26
C PHE A 66 -12.78 4.55 -16.29
N GLY A 67 -13.69 5.45 -16.64
CA GLY A 67 -14.02 6.60 -15.78
C GLY A 67 -14.56 6.26 -14.37
N HIS A 68 -14.88 4.99 -14.11
CA HIS A 68 -15.30 4.48 -12.80
C HIS A 68 -14.27 3.56 -12.16
N ASN A 69 -13.13 3.30 -12.83
CA ASN A 69 -12.09 2.45 -12.28
C ASN A 69 -11.62 2.97 -10.92
N LYS A 70 -11.60 2.11 -9.92
CA LYS A 70 -11.20 2.42 -8.54
C LYS A 70 -9.77 1.99 -8.25
N ILE A 71 -9.35 0.87 -8.86
CA ILE A 71 -8.08 0.23 -8.51
C ILE A 71 -7.47 -0.55 -9.68
N ILE A 72 -6.15 -0.50 -9.75
CA ILE A 72 -5.31 -1.36 -10.59
C ILE A 72 -4.54 -2.31 -9.68
N VAL A 73 -4.75 -3.61 -9.85
CA VAL A 73 -4.06 -4.67 -9.12
C VAL A 73 -3.01 -5.29 -10.03
N LEU A 74 -1.74 -5.27 -9.59
CA LEU A 74 -0.63 -5.89 -10.30
C LEU A 74 -0.25 -7.20 -9.60
N SER A 75 -0.12 -8.31 -10.32
CA SER A 75 0.42 -9.53 -9.71
C SER A 75 1.89 -9.34 -9.32
N LYS A 76 2.35 -10.12 -8.33
CA LYS A 76 3.76 -10.11 -7.89
C LYS A 76 4.72 -10.41 -9.03
N GLU A 77 4.38 -11.36 -9.89
CA GLU A 77 5.18 -11.74 -11.05
C GLU A 77 5.33 -10.57 -12.04
N LEU A 78 4.26 -9.81 -12.25
CA LEU A 78 4.30 -8.60 -13.04
C LEU A 78 5.16 -7.52 -12.37
N ALA A 79 4.96 -7.31 -11.06
CA ALA A 79 5.70 -6.31 -10.29
C ALA A 79 7.23 -6.56 -10.29
N GLN A 80 7.67 -7.79 -10.50
CA GLN A 80 9.09 -8.15 -10.67
C GLN A 80 9.66 -7.76 -12.05
N LYS A 81 8.81 -7.32 -12.98
CA LYS A 81 9.22 -6.73 -14.25
C LYS A 81 9.32 -5.21 -14.12
N ASP A 82 9.73 -4.52 -15.16
CA ASP A 82 9.66 -3.05 -15.21
C ASP A 82 8.19 -2.61 -15.31
N ILE A 83 7.61 -2.22 -14.16
CA ILE A 83 6.17 -1.90 -14.05
C ILE A 83 5.77 -0.67 -14.85
N LYS A 84 6.70 0.22 -15.18
CA LYS A 84 6.42 1.39 -16.01
C LYS A 84 5.73 1.00 -17.31
N ASN A 85 6.23 -0.03 -17.98
CA ASN A 85 5.73 -0.46 -19.29
C ASN A 85 4.24 -0.88 -19.25
N TYR A 86 3.72 -1.21 -18.07
CA TYR A 86 2.34 -1.68 -17.89
C TYR A 86 1.41 -0.58 -17.38
N ILE A 87 1.93 0.34 -16.58
CA ILE A 87 1.17 1.49 -16.06
C ILE A 87 1.08 2.62 -17.08
N ASP A 88 2.07 2.78 -17.96
CA ASP A 88 2.13 3.84 -18.98
C ASP A 88 0.85 3.95 -19.82
N TYR A 89 0.18 2.82 -20.09
CA TYR A 89 -1.11 2.82 -20.80
C TYR A 89 -2.16 3.67 -20.10
N PHE A 90 -2.28 3.55 -18.77
CA PHE A 90 -3.27 4.30 -17.98
C PHE A 90 -2.88 5.75 -17.81
N LEU A 91 -1.59 6.03 -17.56
CA LEU A 91 -1.08 7.40 -17.44
C LEU A 91 -1.28 8.25 -18.71
N ARG A 92 -1.42 7.60 -19.88
CA ARG A 92 -1.67 8.26 -21.17
C ARG A 92 -3.14 8.23 -21.59
N SER A 93 -3.98 7.48 -20.91
CA SER A 93 -5.38 7.33 -21.28
C SER A 93 -6.20 8.54 -20.83
N GLU A 94 -6.91 9.16 -21.77
CA GLU A 94 -7.84 10.26 -21.47
C GLU A 94 -9.03 9.79 -20.61
N ASP A 95 -9.36 8.49 -20.64
CA ASP A 95 -10.44 7.87 -19.88
C ASP A 95 -10.00 7.46 -18.46
N SER A 96 -8.69 7.50 -18.11
CA SER A 96 -8.19 7.18 -16.77
C SER A 96 -8.28 8.36 -15.84
N ARG A 97 -8.43 8.08 -14.54
CA ARG A 97 -8.53 9.10 -13.49
C ARG A 97 -7.25 9.06 -12.64
N ALA A 98 -6.74 10.22 -12.30
CA ALA A 98 -5.52 10.35 -11.50
C ALA A 98 -5.65 9.81 -10.05
N ASP A 99 -6.89 9.57 -9.58
CA ASP A 99 -7.20 9.06 -8.23
C ASP A 99 -7.36 7.53 -8.16
N VAL A 100 -7.18 6.81 -9.27
CA VAL A 100 -7.20 5.34 -9.30
C VAL A 100 -6.07 4.78 -8.45
N ALA A 101 -6.39 3.96 -7.44
CA ALA A 101 -5.40 3.32 -6.60
C ALA A 101 -4.62 2.24 -7.35
N ILE A 102 -3.33 2.07 -6.99
CA ILE A 102 -2.48 1.01 -7.54
C ILE A 102 -1.97 0.16 -6.39
N CYS A 103 -2.06 -1.16 -6.51
CA CYS A 103 -1.53 -2.09 -5.52
C CYS A 103 -0.89 -3.32 -6.16
N VAL A 104 -0.10 -4.04 -5.37
CA VAL A 104 0.49 -5.33 -5.73
C VAL A 104 -0.24 -6.44 -5.00
N SER A 105 -0.58 -7.51 -5.70
CA SER A 105 -1.07 -8.76 -5.11
C SER A 105 0.05 -9.78 -4.98
N LYS A 106 0.11 -10.51 -3.86
CA LYS A 106 1.04 -11.65 -3.73
C LYS A 106 0.70 -12.81 -4.67
N GLU A 107 -0.57 -12.89 -5.08
CA GLU A 107 -1.09 -13.88 -6.02
C GLU A 107 -1.44 -13.23 -7.37
N LYS A 108 -2.15 -13.99 -8.22
CA LYS A 108 -2.72 -13.45 -9.44
C LYS A 108 -3.74 -12.34 -9.12
N ALA A 109 -3.62 -11.22 -9.80
CA ALA A 109 -4.54 -10.09 -9.68
C ALA A 109 -6.00 -10.49 -9.95
N LYS A 110 -6.21 -11.41 -10.90
CA LYS A 110 -7.52 -12.00 -11.19
C LYS A 110 -8.18 -12.56 -9.93
N PHE A 111 -7.46 -13.34 -9.12
CA PHE A 111 -8.04 -13.98 -7.93
C PHE A 111 -8.44 -12.98 -6.86
N ILE A 112 -7.72 -11.87 -6.78
CA ILE A 112 -8.05 -10.77 -5.87
C ILE A 112 -9.37 -10.11 -6.29
N LEU A 113 -9.55 -9.83 -7.58
CA LEU A 113 -10.81 -9.27 -8.11
C LEU A 113 -11.99 -10.24 -8.05
N GLU A 114 -11.74 -11.54 -7.93
CA GLU A 114 -12.74 -12.59 -7.77
C GLU A 114 -13.03 -12.92 -6.29
N SER A 115 -12.42 -12.21 -5.33
CA SER A 115 -12.68 -12.40 -3.89
C SER A 115 -14.13 -12.09 -3.53
N LYS A 116 -14.67 -12.84 -2.56
CA LYS A 116 -16.06 -12.74 -2.13
C LYS A 116 -16.11 -12.37 -0.65
N GLU A 117 -16.04 -11.09 -0.34
CA GLU A 117 -16.15 -10.66 1.07
C GLU A 117 -17.59 -10.54 1.58
N ASN A 118 -18.48 -10.07 0.74
CA ASN A 118 -19.92 -9.95 1.00
C ASN A 118 -20.65 -9.84 -0.34
N ASP A 119 -21.78 -10.47 -0.46
CA ASP A 119 -22.62 -10.41 -1.67
C ASP A 119 -23.12 -9.00 -2.02
N ALA A 120 -22.95 -8.05 -1.11
CA ALA A 120 -23.43 -6.67 -1.24
C ALA A 120 -22.41 -5.71 -1.86
N ASN A 121 -21.12 -6.05 -1.91
CA ASN A 121 -20.05 -5.12 -2.28
C ASN A 121 -19.28 -5.54 -3.53
N VAL A 122 -18.75 -4.55 -4.24
CA VAL A 122 -17.86 -4.76 -5.40
C VAL A 122 -16.44 -5.03 -4.87
N PRO A 123 -15.77 -6.14 -5.22
CA PRO A 123 -14.43 -6.46 -4.70
C PRO A 123 -13.40 -5.35 -4.86
N SER A 124 -13.37 -4.66 -6.00
CA SER A 124 -12.48 -3.51 -6.23
C SER A 124 -12.69 -2.36 -5.24
N GLU A 125 -13.94 -2.08 -4.85
CA GLU A 125 -14.25 -1.09 -3.80
C GLU A 125 -13.77 -1.56 -2.43
N ASN A 126 -14.00 -2.82 -2.08
CA ASN A 126 -13.54 -3.39 -0.80
C ASN A 126 -12.03 -3.31 -0.66
N ILE A 127 -11.29 -3.60 -1.73
CA ILE A 127 -9.83 -3.49 -1.74
C ILE A 127 -9.39 -2.04 -1.50
N LEU A 128 -10.02 -1.08 -2.17
CA LEU A 128 -9.72 0.34 -1.96
C LEU A 128 -10.00 0.77 -0.52
N PHE A 129 -11.15 0.39 0.05
CA PHE A 129 -11.49 0.67 1.45
C PHE A 129 -10.51 0.00 2.42
N LEU A 130 -10.10 -1.24 2.14
CA LEU A 130 -9.10 -1.95 2.94
C LEU A 130 -7.77 -1.18 2.97
N ILE A 131 -7.27 -0.73 1.81
CA ILE A 131 -6.02 0.03 1.72
C ILE A 131 -6.13 1.35 2.48
N ASN A 132 -7.22 2.11 2.29
CA ASN A 132 -7.45 3.38 2.97
C ASN A 132 -7.53 3.23 4.50
N ASN A 133 -8.33 2.28 4.99
CA ASN A 133 -8.48 2.06 6.42
C ASN A 133 -7.17 1.61 7.07
N ASN A 134 -6.39 0.79 6.38
CA ASN A 134 -5.10 0.32 6.88
C ASN A 134 -3.99 1.39 6.80
N GLU A 135 -4.09 2.37 5.91
CA GLU A 135 -3.17 3.53 5.91
C GLU A 135 -3.34 4.33 7.21
N GLU A 136 -4.58 4.58 7.63
CA GLU A 136 -4.85 5.32 8.88
C GLU A 136 -4.27 4.63 10.12
N THR A 137 -4.19 3.30 10.11
CA THR A 137 -3.65 2.48 11.22
C THR A 137 -2.17 2.09 11.05
N GLY A 138 -1.52 2.57 10.00
CA GLY A 138 -0.11 2.28 9.71
C GLY A 138 0.16 0.88 9.16
N GLN A 139 -0.87 0.18 8.65
CA GLN A 139 -0.75 -1.18 8.11
C GLN A 139 -0.73 -1.23 6.58
N SER A 140 -0.93 -0.11 5.91
CA SER A 140 -0.88 0.04 4.46
C SER A 140 -0.48 1.46 4.10
N ILE A 141 -0.38 1.73 2.81
CA ILE A 141 -0.18 3.07 2.25
C ILE A 141 -1.01 3.18 0.98
N LEU A 142 -1.72 4.29 0.81
CA LEU A 142 -2.43 4.54 -0.44
C LEU A 142 -1.47 5.19 -1.44
N VAL A 143 -1.43 4.63 -2.64
CA VAL A 143 -0.75 5.22 -3.81
C VAL A 143 -1.72 5.17 -4.98
N ASN A 144 -2.04 6.33 -5.53
CA ASN A 144 -2.85 6.46 -6.74
C ASN A 144 -1.99 6.75 -7.96
N GLU A 145 -2.59 6.83 -9.14
CA GLU A 145 -1.86 7.10 -10.40
C GLU A 145 -1.05 8.39 -10.34
N ASN A 146 -1.59 9.45 -9.73
CA ASN A 146 -0.88 10.72 -9.60
C ASN A 146 0.35 10.59 -8.68
N GLU A 147 0.22 9.95 -7.52
CA GLU A 147 1.34 9.71 -6.61
C GLU A 147 2.36 8.76 -7.24
N PHE A 148 1.91 7.73 -7.96
CA PHE A 148 2.78 6.85 -8.72
C PHE A 148 3.64 7.63 -9.72
N LEU A 149 3.05 8.53 -10.51
CA LEU A 149 3.76 9.36 -11.46
C LEU A 149 4.78 10.27 -10.78
N MET A 150 4.39 10.89 -9.65
CA MET A 150 5.31 11.72 -8.85
C MET A 150 6.49 10.91 -8.30
N LEU A 151 6.27 9.68 -7.85
CA LEU A 151 7.34 8.79 -7.37
C LEU A 151 8.26 8.39 -8.50
N TYR A 152 7.69 8.08 -9.65
CA TYR A 152 8.42 7.64 -10.83
C TYR A 152 9.32 8.75 -11.42
N GLU A 153 8.85 9.99 -11.44
CA GLU A 153 9.59 11.14 -11.99
C GLU A 153 10.59 11.74 -11.00
N ASP A 154 10.46 11.48 -9.71
CA ASP A 154 11.39 12.01 -8.69
C ASP A 154 12.70 11.20 -8.68
N LYS A 155 13.77 11.79 -9.24
CA LYS A 155 15.12 11.18 -9.29
C LYS A 155 15.68 10.73 -7.92
N TYR A 156 15.07 11.16 -6.82
CA TYR A 156 15.46 10.81 -5.46
C TYR A 156 14.56 9.75 -4.84
N SER A 157 13.60 9.22 -5.58
CA SER A 157 12.62 8.27 -5.08
C SER A 157 12.58 7.01 -5.92
N ASP A 158 12.37 5.89 -5.28
CA ASP A 158 11.85 4.70 -5.95
C ASP A 158 10.37 4.54 -5.64
N ILE A 159 9.69 3.78 -6.48
CA ILE A 159 8.29 3.45 -6.34
C ILE A 159 8.09 2.57 -5.10
N TYR A 160 6.99 2.77 -4.42
CA TYR A 160 6.45 1.87 -3.41
C TYR A 160 4.94 1.74 -3.61
N LEU A 161 4.39 0.55 -3.36
CA LEU A 161 2.97 0.27 -3.54
C LEU A 161 2.43 -0.55 -2.36
N PRO A 162 1.16 -0.40 -1.97
CA PRO A 162 0.54 -1.29 -1.00
C PRO A 162 0.48 -2.72 -1.53
N VAL A 163 0.63 -3.68 -0.64
CA VAL A 163 0.53 -5.11 -0.97
C VAL A 163 -0.71 -5.69 -0.32
N ILE A 164 -1.44 -6.49 -1.08
CA ILE A 164 -2.60 -7.26 -0.63
C ILE A 164 -2.41 -8.74 -0.90
N GLU A 165 -3.05 -9.58 -0.10
CA GLU A 165 -3.09 -11.03 -0.29
C GLU A 165 -4.45 -11.57 0.13
N ARG A 166 -4.82 -12.76 -0.38
CA ARG A 166 -6.00 -13.47 0.11
C ARG A 166 -5.73 -14.05 1.50
N LYS A 167 -6.77 -14.13 2.32
CA LYS A 167 -6.71 -14.88 3.57
C LYS A 167 -6.76 -16.38 3.30
N ASP A 168 -6.48 -17.18 4.31
CA ASP A 168 -6.42 -18.63 4.21
C ASP A 168 -7.76 -19.27 3.77
N ASP A 169 -8.88 -18.60 3.99
CA ASP A 169 -10.21 -18.99 3.52
C ASP A 169 -10.43 -18.76 2.02
N GLU A 170 -9.44 -18.15 1.33
CA GLU A 170 -9.45 -17.77 -0.09
C GLU A 170 -10.60 -16.85 -0.52
N SER A 171 -11.48 -16.42 0.39
CA SER A 171 -12.66 -15.62 0.07
C SER A 171 -12.45 -14.13 0.31
N THR A 172 -11.61 -13.77 1.28
CA THR A 172 -11.38 -12.39 1.69
C THR A 172 -9.93 -11.94 1.46
N VAL A 173 -9.71 -10.63 1.41
CA VAL A 173 -8.39 -10.03 1.23
C VAL A 173 -7.92 -9.32 2.49
N LYS A 174 -6.61 -9.22 2.67
CA LYS A 174 -5.97 -8.46 3.76
C LYS A 174 -4.76 -7.68 3.25
N SER A 175 -4.37 -6.64 3.98
CA SER A 175 -3.08 -5.98 3.79
C SER A 175 -1.93 -6.93 4.11
N ALA A 176 -0.87 -6.85 3.30
CA ALA A 176 0.27 -7.77 3.37
C ALA A 176 1.62 -7.05 3.31
N GLY A 177 1.64 -5.76 3.61
CA GLY A 177 2.84 -4.95 3.65
C GLY A 177 2.91 -3.88 2.55
N ILE A 178 4.12 -3.45 2.26
CA ILE A 178 4.45 -2.49 1.22
C ILE A 178 5.50 -3.10 0.30
N ALA A 179 5.27 -3.06 -0.99
CA ALA A 179 6.22 -3.41 -2.03
C ALA A 179 7.21 -2.26 -2.22
N LEU A 180 8.49 -2.52 -1.99
CA LEU A 180 9.59 -1.62 -2.27
C LEU A 180 10.20 -1.98 -3.63
N PHE A 181 10.34 -1.00 -4.49
CA PHE A 181 10.90 -1.17 -5.81
C PHE A 181 12.33 -0.63 -5.87
N SER A 182 13.13 -1.20 -6.76
CA SER A 182 14.42 -0.71 -7.19
C SER A 182 14.46 -0.81 -8.71
N ASP A 183 14.83 0.24 -9.42
CA ASP A 183 14.82 0.30 -10.87
C ASP A 183 13.47 -0.18 -11.48
N ASN A 184 12.36 0.30 -10.92
CA ASN A 184 10.98 -0.02 -11.32
C ASN A 184 10.59 -1.50 -11.18
N ARG A 185 11.36 -2.30 -10.44
CA ARG A 185 11.09 -3.73 -10.21
C ARG A 185 10.90 -3.99 -8.72
N LEU A 186 9.93 -4.85 -8.40
CA LEU A 186 9.74 -5.28 -7.02
C LEU A 186 11.00 -5.95 -6.47
N ALA A 187 11.59 -5.34 -5.46
CA ALA A 187 12.80 -5.84 -4.79
C ALA A 187 12.51 -6.48 -3.44
N TYR A 188 11.52 -5.95 -2.68
CA TYR A 188 11.21 -6.43 -1.34
C TYR A 188 9.75 -6.14 -0.97
N ILE A 189 9.17 -6.97 -0.12
CA ILE A 189 7.87 -6.72 0.52
C ILE A 189 8.08 -6.64 2.03
N THR A 190 7.68 -5.54 2.63
CA THR A 190 7.86 -5.28 4.06
C THR A 190 6.99 -6.21 4.92
N ASN A 191 7.47 -6.54 6.12
CA ASN A 191 6.66 -7.16 7.16
C ASN A 191 5.86 -6.10 7.96
N ASP A 192 5.04 -6.53 8.93
CA ASP A 192 4.16 -5.65 9.72
C ASP A 192 4.92 -4.52 10.45
N ILE A 193 6.06 -4.83 11.06
CA ILE A 193 6.89 -3.85 11.79
C ILE A 193 7.49 -2.82 10.83
N GLU A 194 8.04 -3.29 9.71
CA GLU A 194 8.64 -2.45 8.68
C GLU A 194 7.60 -1.57 7.98
N THR A 195 6.39 -2.11 7.77
CA THR A 195 5.25 -1.38 7.20
C THR A 195 4.87 -0.20 8.08
N LYS A 196 4.66 -0.43 9.38
CA LYS A 196 4.36 0.64 10.35
C LYS A 196 5.43 1.73 10.35
N GLY A 197 6.69 1.33 10.40
CA GLY A 197 7.80 2.28 10.33
C GLY A 197 7.83 3.07 9.01
N PHE A 198 7.52 2.42 7.88
CA PHE A 198 7.48 3.07 6.58
C PHE A 198 6.36 4.12 6.49
N VAL A 199 5.16 3.80 6.97
CA VAL A 199 4.01 4.72 6.97
C VAL A 199 4.26 5.91 7.90
N ILE A 200 4.88 5.69 9.08
CA ILE A 200 5.32 6.78 9.99
C ILE A 200 6.35 7.68 9.29
N LEU A 201 7.39 7.10 8.69
CA LEU A 201 8.44 7.85 8.01
C LEU A 201 7.90 8.68 6.84
N ASN A 202 6.82 8.27 6.20
CA ASN A 202 6.20 9.03 5.10
C ASN A 202 5.09 9.98 5.55
N ASN A 203 4.87 10.16 6.88
CA ASN A 203 3.80 10.99 7.45
C ASN A 203 2.39 10.62 6.94
N LYS A 204 2.15 9.34 6.69
CA LYS A 204 0.87 8.84 6.19
C LYS A 204 -0.01 8.22 7.30
N ALA A 205 0.59 7.76 8.42
CA ALA A 205 -0.14 7.19 9.54
C ALA A 205 -0.82 8.27 10.39
N LYS A 206 -2.09 8.08 10.71
CA LYS A 206 -2.81 8.86 11.74
C LYS A 206 -2.56 8.25 13.12
N ASP A 207 -2.79 6.95 13.20
CA ASP A 207 -2.65 6.16 14.43
C ASP A 207 -1.84 4.89 14.13
N VAL A 208 -0.98 4.47 15.05
CA VAL A 208 -0.25 3.20 14.93
C VAL A 208 -0.35 2.42 16.23
N LEU A 209 -0.81 1.18 16.14
CA LEU A 209 -0.84 0.25 17.26
C LEU A 209 0.46 -0.51 17.35
N ILE A 210 1.12 -0.44 18.51
CA ILE A 210 2.31 -1.23 18.84
C ILE A 210 2.08 -1.98 20.14
N GLN A 211 2.75 -3.11 20.31
CA GLN A 211 2.76 -3.85 21.58
C GLN A 211 4.16 -3.77 22.16
N ILE A 212 4.26 -3.37 23.42
CA ILE A 212 5.49 -3.38 24.22
C ILE A 212 5.38 -4.40 25.35
N SER A 213 6.52 -4.79 25.91
CA SER A 213 6.54 -5.70 27.07
C SER A 213 7.29 -5.05 28.24
N ASP A 214 6.73 -5.17 29.42
CA ASP A 214 7.29 -4.68 30.67
C ASP A 214 7.29 -5.77 31.74
N LYS A 215 8.32 -5.82 32.61
CA LYS A 215 8.43 -6.84 33.67
C LYS A 215 7.30 -6.76 34.70
N LYS A 216 6.79 -5.55 34.98
CA LYS A 216 5.73 -5.29 35.97
C LYS A 216 4.33 -5.48 35.40
N PHE A 217 4.13 -5.00 34.16
CA PHE A 217 2.81 -4.88 33.54
C PHE A 217 2.54 -5.96 32.49
N GLY A 218 3.52 -6.79 32.13
CA GLY A 218 3.38 -7.78 31.07
C GLY A 218 3.33 -7.14 29.68
N LYS A 219 2.46 -7.62 28.83
CA LYS A 219 2.23 -7.03 27.50
C LYS A 219 1.31 -5.81 27.64
N ILE A 220 1.62 -4.79 26.89
CA ILE A 220 0.87 -3.52 26.90
C ILE A 220 0.66 -3.11 25.45
N ASP A 221 -0.58 -2.92 25.08
CA ASP A 221 -0.94 -2.32 23.80
C ASP A 221 -0.88 -0.80 23.89
N VAL A 222 -0.23 -0.21 22.94
CA VAL A 222 0.00 1.24 22.89
C VAL A 222 -0.45 1.75 21.53
N LYS A 223 -1.25 2.80 21.56
CA LYS A 223 -1.63 3.55 20.37
C LYS A 223 -0.80 4.84 20.31
N LEU A 224 -0.05 4.99 19.22
CA LEU A 224 0.60 6.25 18.87
C LEU A 224 -0.38 7.06 18.03
N SER A 225 -0.62 8.31 18.42
CA SER A 225 -1.54 9.24 17.73
C SER A 225 -0.85 10.56 17.43
N ASN A 226 -1.43 11.37 16.56
CA ASN A 226 -0.89 12.69 16.19
C ASN A 226 0.57 12.63 15.73
N ILE A 227 0.91 11.57 15.00
CA ILE A 227 2.28 11.25 14.60
C ILE A 227 2.78 12.30 13.60
N LYS A 228 3.96 12.86 13.88
CA LYS A 228 4.67 13.79 13.00
C LYS A 228 6.12 13.36 12.87
N CYS A 229 6.57 13.13 11.65
CA CYS A 229 7.94 12.77 11.33
C CYS A 229 8.62 13.91 10.56
N LYS A 230 9.72 14.40 11.08
CA LYS A 230 10.61 15.36 10.39
C LYS A 230 11.87 14.63 9.96
N LYS A 231 12.29 14.89 8.73
CA LYS A 231 13.51 14.32 8.14
C LYS A 231 14.44 15.44 7.69
N SER A 232 15.73 15.30 7.99
CA SER A 232 16.78 16.25 7.60
C SER A 232 18.10 15.53 7.41
N ALA A 233 19.02 16.17 6.71
CA ALA A 233 20.41 15.73 6.64
C ALA A 233 21.32 16.76 7.34
N SER A 234 22.44 16.31 7.87
CA SER A 234 23.47 17.17 8.47
C SER A 234 24.85 16.58 8.23
N VAL A 235 25.87 17.42 8.27
CA VAL A 235 27.27 16.99 8.14
C VAL A 235 27.97 17.20 9.46
N VAL A 236 28.60 16.15 9.97
CA VAL A 236 29.45 16.20 11.17
C VAL A 236 30.74 15.45 10.84
N GLU A 237 31.90 16.08 11.06
CA GLU A 237 33.21 15.49 10.79
C GLU A 237 33.33 14.87 9.39
N ASN A 238 32.86 15.60 8.37
CA ASN A 238 32.89 15.18 6.96
C ASN A 238 32.07 13.90 6.64
N LYS A 239 31.09 13.55 7.51
CA LYS A 239 30.14 12.45 7.32
C LYS A 239 28.73 12.99 7.27
N VAL A 240 27.95 12.48 6.33
CA VAL A 240 26.54 12.84 6.19
C VAL A 240 25.69 11.97 7.14
N TYR A 241 24.88 12.62 7.94
CA TYR A 241 23.90 12.00 8.82
C TYR A 241 22.49 12.29 8.33
N PHE A 242 21.68 11.26 8.22
CA PHE A 242 20.25 11.39 7.98
C PHE A 242 19.53 11.35 9.33
N ASN A 243 18.89 12.46 9.68
CA ASN A 243 18.23 12.63 10.96
C ASN A 243 16.72 12.44 10.82
N VAL A 244 16.14 11.69 11.73
CA VAL A 244 14.70 11.45 11.84
C VAL A 244 14.24 11.83 13.23
N GLU A 245 13.30 12.78 13.33
CA GLU A 245 12.64 13.19 14.56
C GLU A 245 11.15 12.79 14.46
N ILE A 246 10.68 12.00 15.43
CA ILE A 246 9.29 11.55 15.51
C ILE A 246 8.67 12.08 16.78
N ASN A 247 7.55 12.79 16.65
CA ASN A 247 6.73 13.25 17.74
C ASN A 247 5.35 12.56 17.65
N ALA A 248 4.89 11.99 18.75
CA ALA A 248 3.60 11.33 18.83
C ALA A 248 3.02 11.40 20.23
N ASP A 249 1.70 11.37 20.34
CA ASP A 249 1.00 11.16 21.59
C ASP A 249 0.91 9.67 21.88
N ILE A 250 1.12 9.28 23.15
CA ILE A 250 1.06 7.89 23.60
C ILE A 250 -0.24 7.67 24.35
N ILE A 251 -1.08 6.80 23.85
CA ILE A 251 -2.32 6.36 24.49
C ILE A 251 -2.13 4.89 24.88
N LEU A 252 -2.25 4.61 26.19
CA LEU A 252 -2.21 3.24 26.67
C LEU A 252 -3.56 2.56 26.40
N GLY A 253 -3.49 1.41 25.76
CA GLY A 253 -4.63 0.52 25.57
C GLY A 253 -4.71 -0.53 26.66
N GLU A 254 -4.73 -1.81 26.29
CA GLU A 254 -4.80 -2.93 27.23
C GLU A 254 -3.47 -3.15 27.95
N ILE A 255 -3.54 -3.46 29.24
CA ILE A 255 -2.40 -3.82 30.09
C ILE A 255 -2.68 -5.21 30.68
N GLU A 256 -1.80 -6.18 30.38
CA GLU A 256 -1.97 -7.58 30.79
C GLU A 256 -2.04 -7.75 32.31
N LYS A 257 -1.25 -6.98 33.08
CA LYS A 257 -1.14 -7.09 34.53
C LYS A 257 -1.30 -5.73 35.20
N GLY A 258 -2.15 -5.65 36.22
CA GLY A 258 -2.21 -4.47 37.07
C GLY A 258 -2.99 -3.27 36.52
N ALA A 259 -3.90 -3.50 35.57
CA ALA A 259 -4.74 -2.46 34.95
C ALA A 259 -5.59 -1.62 35.91
N GLN A 260 -5.80 -2.08 37.15
CA GLN A 260 -6.65 -1.39 38.16
C GLN A 260 -5.91 -0.27 38.91
N ASN A 261 -4.62 -0.14 38.82
CA ASN A 261 -3.84 0.85 39.54
C ASN A 261 -3.49 2.06 38.68
N LYS A 262 -3.68 3.27 39.19
CA LYS A 262 -3.15 4.49 38.55
C LYS A 262 -1.63 4.36 38.38
N LEU A 263 -1.15 4.55 37.16
CA LEU A 263 0.27 4.56 36.87
C LEU A 263 0.97 5.70 37.63
N SER A 264 2.08 5.40 38.30
CA SER A 264 2.90 6.42 38.93
C SER A 264 3.67 7.22 37.86
N LYS A 265 4.16 8.41 38.20
CA LYS A 265 5.05 9.22 37.32
C LYS A 265 6.30 8.43 36.88
N LYS A 266 6.81 7.55 37.75
CA LYS A 266 7.97 6.70 37.45
C LYS A 266 7.59 5.62 36.43
N ASP A 267 6.38 5.01 36.55
CA ASP A 267 5.88 4.03 35.59
C ASP A 267 5.69 4.68 34.20
N ASN A 268 5.05 5.87 34.17
CA ASN A 268 4.86 6.60 32.91
C ASN A 268 6.21 6.89 32.20
N LYS A 269 7.20 7.42 32.91
CA LYS A 269 8.53 7.69 32.33
C LYS A 269 9.17 6.40 31.78
N ARG A 270 9.02 5.29 32.50
CA ARG A 270 9.54 3.98 32.08
C ARG A 270 8.82 3.46 30.83
N LEU A 271 7.50 3.56 30.78
CA LEU A 271 6.71 3.13 29.63
C LEU A 271 7.01 3.98 28.40
N CYS A 272 7.15 5.31 28.54
CA CYS A 272 7.60 6.17 27.44
C CYS A 272 8.95 5.70 26.86
N ALA A 273 9.94 5.40 27.71
CA ALA A 273 11.23 4.92 27.26
C ALA A 273 11.14 3.57 26.51
N LEU A 274 10.23 2.67 26.90
CA LEU A 274 9.99 1.42 26.19
C LEU A 274 9.33 1.67 24.82
N VAL A 275 8.39 2.60 24.74
CA VAL A 275 7.75 3.00 23.48
C VAL A 275 8.78 3.64 22.55
N GLU A 276 9.61 4.56 23.04
CA GLU A 276 10.70 5.18 22.27
C GLU A 276 11.65 4.11 21.71
N LYS A 277 12.04 3.14 22.54
CA LYS A 277 12.88 2.03 22.10
C LYS A 277 12.20 1.21 21.00
N ALA A 278 10.93 0.85 21.16
CA ALA A 278 10.17 0.10 20.16
C ALA A 278 10.04 0.87 18.83
N CYS A 279 9.81 2.19 18.90
CA CYS A 279 9.79 3.06 17.72
C CYS A 279 11.16 3.09 17.02
N ASN A 280 12.25 3.26 17.76
CA ASN A 280 13.60 3.26 17.20
C ASN A 280 13.95 1.92 16.52
N GLU A 281 13.57 0.79 17.12
CA GLU A 281 13.76 -0.53 16.51
C GLU A 281 12.93 -0.68 15.22
N MET A 282 11.69 -0.20 15.22
CA MET A 282 10.80 -0.21 14.06
C MET A 282 11.41 0.61 12.90
N ILE A 283 11.82 1.84 13.17
CA ILE A 283 12.43 2.74 12.16
C ILE A 283 13.73 2.15 11.63
N SER A 284 14.57 1.58 12.50
CA SER A 284 15.82 0.94 12.09
C SER A 284 15.56 -0.27 11.18
N LYS A 285 14.56 -1.11 11.48
CA LYS A 285 14.19 -2.24 10.63
C LYS A 285 13.70 -1.76 9.27
N THR A 286 12.85 -0.73 9.24
CA THR A 286 12.35 -0.13 7.99
C THR A 286 13.50 0.42 7.13
N TYR A 287 14.42 1.15 7.75
CA TYR A 287 15.60 1.66 7.05
C TYR A 287 16.43 0.52 6.45
N ASN A 288 16.71 -0.52 7.24
CA ASN A 288 17.47 -1.68 6.79
C ASN A 288 16.75 -2.44 5.66
N ALA A 289 15.42 -2.54 5.69
CA ALA A 289 14.63 -3.12 4.60
C ALA A 289 14.80 -2.33 3.30
N CYS A 290 14.78 -1.00 3.35
CA CYS A 290 15.05 -0.15 2.18
C CYS A 290 16.48 -0.32 1.64
N ILE A 291 17.48 -0.41 2.52
CA ILE A 291 18.87 -0.69 2.12
C ILE A 291 19.00 -2.07 1.49
N TYR A 292 18.40 -3.10 2.09
CA TYR A 292 18.38 -4.46 1.55
C TYR A 292 17.74 -4.51 0.16
N ALA A 293 16.62 -3.81 -0.01
CA ALA A 293 15.92 -3.67 -1.28
C ALA A 293 16.69 -2.80 -2.30
N LYS A 294 17.75 -2.09 -1.90
CA LYS A 294 18.41 -1.03 -2.69
C LYS A 294 17.40 0.01 -3.18
N SER A 295 16.42 0.34 -2.35
CA SER A 295 15.29 1.22 -2.69
C SER A 295 15.42 2.58 -2.02
N ASN A 296 15.26 3.63 -2.80
CA ASN A 296 15.21 5.02 -2.35
C ASN A 296 13.80 5.46 -1.92
N ALA A 297 12.90 4.52 -1.54
CA ALA A 297 11.53 4.81 -1.16
C ALA A 297 11.39 5.78 0.03
N LEU A 298 12.44 5.93 0.86
CA LEU A 298 12.52 6.94 1.94
C LEU A 298 12.99 8.32 1.46
N ARG A 299 13.41 8.46 0.21
CA ARG A 299 13.87 9.71 -0.42
C ARG A 299 15.05 10.38 0.31
N ILE A 300 15.96 9.58 0.88
CA ILE A 300 17.09 10.09 1.68
C ILE A 300 17.95 11.04 0.86
N GLY A 301 18.23 10.72 -0.40
CA GLY A 301 18.99 11.58 -1.31
C GLY A 301 18.40 12.97 -1.49
N LYS A 302 17.06 13.12 -1.43
CA LYS A 302 16.38 14.41 -1.51
C LYS A 302 16.74 15.33 -0.33
N PHE A 303 16.81 14.76 0.87
CA PHE A 303 17.19 15.52 2.07
C PHE A 303 18.67 15.89 2.04
N ILE A 304 19.56 14.98 1.57
CA ILE A 304 20.98 15.28 1.40
C ILE A 304 21.17 16.39 0.38
N ALA A 305 20.54 16.31 -0.79
CA ALA A 305 20.64 17.34 -1.83
C ALA A 305 20.09 18.70 -1.39
N ARG A 306 19.08 18.73 -0.51
CA ARG A 306 18.49 19.95 0.01
C ARG A 306 19.35 20.58 1.12
N ASP A 307 19.79 19.77 2.09
CA ASP A 307 20.36 20.24 3.36
C ASP A 307 21.90 20.27 3.32
N CYS A 308 22.54 19.49 2.44
CA CYS A 308 23.98 19.34 2.32
C CYS A 308 24.39 19.21 0.83
N PRO A 309 24.11 20.23 -0.02
CA PRO A 309 24.27 20.12 -1.46
C PRO A 309 25.71 19.83 -1.93
N GLU A 310 26.72 20.24 -1.16
CA GLU A 310 28.14 19.98 -1.46
C GLU A 310 28.55 18.51 -1.29
N TYR A 311 27.72 17.68 -0.69
CA TYR A 311 27.94 16.24 -0.47
C TYR A 311 27.10 15.35 -1.37
N TYR A 312 26.32 15.92 -2.27
CA TYR A 312 25.48 15.21 -3.25
C TYR A 312 26.06 15.32 -4.67
#